data_423a6c494b69fc3e43968aa965ea2a82
#
_entry.id   423a6c494b69fc3e43968aa965ea2a82
#
_cell.length_a   1.000
_cell.length_b   1.000
_cell.length_c   1.000
_cell.angle_alpha   90.00
_cell.angle_beta   90.00
_cell.angle_gamma   90.00
#
_symmetry.space_group_name_H-M   'P 1'
#
loop_
_entity.id
_entity.type
_entity.pdbx_description
1 polymer ?
#
loop_
_entity_poly.entity_id
_entity_poly.type
_entity_poly.pdbx_seq_one_letter_code
_entity_poly.pdbx_strand_id
1 'polypeptide(L)'
;YCDVFEGKVVPPERDLGGPWFEKASGLKGAHVQGCHVAFPGYEAGGPVLEIFQQEVTEGDAGAFNNAGFGHLGILVDDVAATYQNLLAHGGSSDGEIVSHYYENKGQTLTMIYAKDPEGNIIEIMRWDDGKLPNAE
;
A
#
# COMPACT_ATOMS: atom_id res chain seq x y z
N TYR A 1 -7.86 2.28 1.51
CA TYR A 1 -7.49 0.89 1.20
C TYR A 1 -8.72 0.01 0.94
N CYS A 2 -9.80 0.16 1.69
CA CYS A 2 -11.01 -0.64 1.46
C CYS A 2 -11.68 -0.29 0.12
N ASP A 3 -11.91 0.99 -0.14
CA ASP A 3 -12.66 1.46 -1.32
C ASP A 3 -11.85 1.41 -2.63
N VAL A 4 -10.52 1.41 -2.55
CA VAL A 4 -9.63 1.41 -3.72
C VAL A 4 -9.10 0.02 -4.04
N PHE A 5 -8.72 -0.75 -3.03
CA PHE A 5 -8.04 -2.05 -3.18
C PHE A 5 -8.86 -3.22 -2.64
N GLU A 6 -10.16 -3.03 -2.43
CA GLU A 6 -11.09 -4.06 -1.92
C GLU A 6 -10.66 -4.68 -0.59
N GLY A 7 -9.90 -3.93 0.21
CA GLY A 7 -9.45 -4.34 1.53
C GLY A 7 -10.62 -4.56 2.47
N LYS A 8 -10.49 -5.54 3.35
CA LYS A 8 -11.51 -5.85 4.38
C LYS A 8 -10.94 -5.65 5.76
N VAL A 9 -11.62 -4.85 6.57
CA VAL A 9 -11.25 -4.68 7.98
C VAL A 9 -11.40 -6.01 8.71
N VAL A 10 -10.35 -6.40 9.42
CA VAL A 10 -10.29 -7.62 10.22
C VAL A 10 -10.53 -7.26 11.70
N PRO A 11 -11.69 -7.60 12.27
CA PRO A 11 -11.97 -7.29 13.68
C PRO A 11 -11.07 -8.07 14.64
N PRO A 12 -10.93 -7.60 15.91
CA PRO A 12 -11.49 -6.35 16.43
C PRO A 12 -10.66 -5.13 16.03
N GLU A 13 -11.24 -3.94 16.14
CA GLU A 13 -10.46 -2.69 16.13
C GLU A 13 -9.43 -2.71 17.25
N ARG A 14 -8.36 -1.97 17.08
CA ARG A 14 -7.21 -1.91 17.98
C ARG A 14 -7.19 -0.56 18.71
N ASP A 15 -6.95 -0.62 19.98
CA ASP A 15 -6.68 0.52 20.86
C ASP A 15 -5.56 0.07 21.80
N LEU A 16 -4.31 0.45 21.47
CA LEU A 16 -3.11 -0.06 22.11
C LEU A 16 -2.35 1.08 22.78
N GLY A 17 -2.11 0.94 24.07
CA GLY A 17 -1.39 1.93 24.85
C GLY A 17 -0.97 1.39 26.21
N GLY A 18 -0.46 2.30 27.05
CA GLY A 18 -0.01 2.02 28.41
C GLY A 18 1.38 1.40 28.52
N PRO A 19 1.81 1.05 29.74
CA PRO A 19 3.22 0.73 30.03
C PRO A 19 3.80 -0.43 29.23
N TRP A 20 3.00 -1.41 28.87
CA TRP A 20 3.47 -2.55 28.05
C TRP A 20 3.75 -2.12 26.62
N PHE A 21 2.91 -1.24 26.05
CA PHE A 21 3.05 -0.76 24.69
C PHE A 21 4.19 0.27 24.56
N GLU A 22 4.36 1.11 25.58
CA GLU A 22 5.53 2.00 25.68
C GLU A 22 6.84 1.21 25.69
N LYS A 23 6.90 0.10 26.45
CA LYS A 23 8.08 -0.78 26.46
C LYS A 23 8.31 -1.46 25.11
N ALA A 24 7.25 -1.92 24.45
CA ALA A 24 7.34 -2.61 23.16
C ALA A 24 7.74 -1.66 22.02
N SER A 25 7.19 -0.44 22.00
CA SER A 25 7.46 0.58 20.98
C SER A 25 8.74 1.38 21.23
N GLY A 26 9.26 1.40 22.45
CA GLY A 26 10.35 2.28 22.88
C GLY A 26 9.94 3.77 22.98
N LEU A 27 8.67 4.08 22.80
CA LEU A 27 8.14 5.45 22.81
C LEU A 27 7.27 5.68 24.06
N LYS A 28 7.68 6.65 24.89
CA LYS A 28 6.92 7.03 26.07
C LYS A 28 5.62 7.74 25.65
N GLY A 29 4.49 7.32 26.26
CA GLY A 29 3.17 7.83 25.92
C GLY A 29 2.63 7.27 24.59
N ALA A 30 3.25 6.23 24.03
CA ALA A 30 2.76 5.62 22.80
C ALA A 30 1.32 5.13 22.96
N HIS A 31 0.47 5.60 22.06
CA HIS A 31 -0.94 5.20 21.98
C HIS A 31 -1.35 5.20 20.51
N VAL A 32 -1.92 4.09 20.05
CA VAL A 32 -2.38 3.92 18.68
C VAL A 32 -3.80 3.36 18.64
N GLN A 33 -4.57 3.84 17.70
CA GLN A 33 -5.89 3.30 17.38
C GLN A 33 -5.94 2.93 15.90
N GLY A 34 -6.61 1.83 15.57
CA GLY A 34 -6.69 1.43 14.17
C GLY A 34 -7.22 0.03 13.95
N CYS A 35 -6.89 -0.52 12.79
CA CYS A 35 -7.38 -1.83 12.38
C CYS A 35 -6.34 -2.57 11.54
N HIS A 36 -6.59 -3.86 11.36
CA HIS A 36 -5.94 -4.67 10.34
C HIS A 36 -6.82 -4.70 9.09
N VAL A 37 -6.20 -4.61 7.92
CA VAL A 37 -6.89 -4.71 6.63
C VAL A 37 -6.30 -5.90 5.87
N ALA A 38 -7.14 -6.89 5.56
CA ALA A 38 -6.79 -8.01 4.69
C ALA A 38 -7.14 -7.67 3.25
N PHE A 39 -6.29 -8.07 2.30
CA PHE A 39 -6.52 -7.89 0.87
C PHE A 39 -7.08 -9.15 0.21
N PRO A 40 -7.82 -9.03 -0.94
CA PRO A 40 -8.29 -10.17 -1.70
C PRO A 40 -7.13 -11.03 -2.23
N GLY A 41 -7.44 -12.27 -2.61
CA GLY A 41 -6.46 -13.23 -3.13
C GLY A 41 -5.83 -14.16 -2.08
N TYR A 42 -6.14 -13.94 -0.81
CA TYR A 42 -5.72 -14.83 0.29
C TYR A 42 -6.95 -15.38 1.02
N GLU A 43 -6.94 -16.69 1.27
CA GLU A 43 -7.87 -17.32 2.22
C GLU A 43 -7.45 -16.99 3.67
N ALA A 44 -7.78 -17.78 4.64
CA ALA A 44 -7.38 -17.53 6.03
C ALA A 44 -5.84 -17.54 6.20
N GLY A 45 -5.29 -16.56 6.94
CA GLY A 45 -3.87 -16.48 7.31
C GLY A 45 -2.95 -15.77 6.31
N GLY A 46 -3.50 -15.05 5.34
CA GLY A 46 -2.72 -14.15 4.48
C GLY A 46 -2.16 -12.93 5.22
N PRO A 47 -1.27 -12.16 4.59
CA PRO A 47 -0.74 -10.93 5.17
C PRO A 47 -1.86 -9.91 5.37
N VAL A 48 -1.73 -9.10 6.41
CA VAL A 48 -2.60 -7.97 6.70
C VAL A 48 -1.79 -6.69 6.77
N LEU A 49 -2.39 -5.59 6.38
CA LEU A 49 -1.85 -4.26 6.61
C LEU A 49 -2.38 -3.75 7.95
N GLU A 50 -1.49 -3.41 8.86
CA GLU A 50 -1.85 -2.73 10.10
C GLU A 50 -1.88 -1.23 9.85
N ILE A 51 -3.05 -0.62 9.98
CA ILE A 51 -3.25 0.81 9.80
C ILE A 51 -3.58 1.41 11.15
N PHE A 52 -2.66 2.23 11.66
CA PHE A 52 -2.80 2.87 12.96
C PHE A 52 -2.69 4.38 12.86
N GLN A 53 -3.59 5.07 13.52
CA GLN A 53 -3.45 6.47 13.86
C GLN A 53 -2.71 6.58 15.19
N GLN A 54 -1.62 7.33 15.20
CA GLN A 54 -0.89 7.66 16.43
C GLN A 54 -1.42 8.97 17.02
N GLU A 55 -1.42 9.08 18.33
CA GLU A 55 -1.81 10.31 19.03
C GLU A 55 -0.80 11.44 18.79
N VAL A 56 0.47 11.09 18.65
CA VAL A 56 1.56 12.02 18.26
C VAL A 56 2.31 11.44 17.07
N THR A 57 2.34 12.19 15.97
CA THR A 57 3.08 11.80 14.75
C THR A 57 4.20 12.81 14.51
N GLU A 58 5.40 12.32 14.26
CA GLU A 58 6.58 13.14 13.90
C GLU A 58 7.08 12.75 12.51
N GLY A 59 7.46 13.76 11.73
CA GLY A 59 8.01 13.60 10.39
C GLY A 59 6.96 13.43 9.30
N ASP A 60 7.45 13.34 8.06
CA ASP A 60 6.64 13.14 6.86
C ASP A 60 6.80 11.71 6.33
N ALA A 61 5.84 11.24 5.55
CA ALA A 61 5.99 10.02 4.78
C ALA A 61 7.21 10.11 3.85
N GLY A 62 7.95 9.02 3.69
CA GLY A 62 9.20 8.99 2.96
C GLY A 62 9.05 9.30 1.47
N ALA A 63 10.14 9.72 0.83
CA ALA A 63 10.25 9.76 -0.62
C ALA A 63 10.74 8.39 -1.14
N PHE A 64 10.53 8.12 -2.43
CA PHE A 64 10.89 6.84 -3.08
C PHE A 64 12.35 6.42 -2.85
N ASN A 65 13.27 7.35 -2.76
CA ASN A 65 14.69 7.13 -2.55
C ASN A 65 15.16 7.24 -1.10
N ASN A 66 14.25 7.29 -0.13
CA ASN A 66 14.61 7.26 1.27
C ASN A 66 15.05 5.86 1.70
N ALA A 67 15.96 5.79 2.67
CA ALA A 67 16.32 4.54 3.30
C ALA A 67 15.16 4.00 4.15
N GLY A 68 14.92 2.69 4.08
CA GLY A 68 13.86 2.01 4.82
C GLY A 68 12.90 1.24 3.91
N PHE A 69 11.67 1.03 4.35
CA PHE A 69 10.63 0.45 3.50
C PHE A 69 10.25 1.44 2.41
N GLY A 70 10.38 1.02 1.14
CA GLY A 70 10.11 1.88 0.00
C GLY A 70 8.63 2.09 -0.27
N HIS A 71 7.89 1.02 -0.46
CA HIS A 71 6.49 1.06 -0.88
C HIS A 71 5.74 -0.25 -0.60
N LEU A 72 4.42 -0.21 -0.77
CA LEU A 72 3.55 -1.38 -0.84
C LEU A 72 3.26 -1.71 -2.31
N GLY A 73 3.55 -2.94 -2.75
CA GLY A 73 3.15 -3.43 -4.06
C GLY A 73 1.79 -4.12 -3.99
N ILE A 74 0.82 -3.66 -4.77
CA ILE A 74 -0.55 -4.20 -4.81
C ILE A 74 -0.90 -4.63 -6.23
N LEU A 75 -1.18 -5.94 -6.41
CA LEU A 75 -1.67 -6.49 -7.66
C LEU A 75 -3.14 -6.14 -7.86
N VAL A 76 -3.48 -5.66 -9.06
CA VAL A 76 -4.84 -5.28 -9.43
C VAL A 76 -5.19 -5.78 -10.83
N ASP A 77 -6.47 -5.86 -11.16
CA ASP A 77 -6.92 -6.27 -12.49
C ASP A 77 -6.82 -5.14 -13.53
N ASP A 78 -6.92 -3.89 -13.11
CA ASP A 78 -6.83 -2.72 -13.98
C ASP A 78 -6.08 -1.58 -13.28
N VAL A 79 -4.82 -1.35 -13.71
CA VAL A 79 -3.93 -0.33 -13.13
C VAL A 79 -4.51 1.07 -13.35
N ALA A 80 -5.03 1.37 -14.54
CA ALA A 80 -5.52 2.70 -14.86
C ALA A 80 -6.81 3.04 -14.08
N ALA A 81 -7.75 2.11 -14.02
CA ALA A 81 -8.99 2.29 -13.27
C ALA A 81 -8.72 2.41 -11.77
N THR A 82 -7.85 1.55 -11.21
CA THR A 82 -7.48 1.61 -9.79
C THR A 82 -6.78 2.91 -9.45
N TYR A 83 -5.87 3.39 -10.32
CA TYR A 83 -5.20 4.67 -10.12
C TYR A 83 -6.18 5.85 -10.14
N GLN A 84 -7.14 5.88 -11.06
CA GLN A 84 -8.17 6.92 -11.08
C GLN A 84 -9.04 6.87 -9.80
N ASN A 85 -9.36 5.67 -9.32
CA ASN A 85 -10.08 5.50 -8.07
C ASN A 85 -9.26 5.99 -6.87
N LEU A 86 -7.95 5.72 -6.83
CA LEU A 86 -7.06 6.25 -5.79
C LEU A 86 -7.06 7.79 -5.77
N LEU A 87 -6.97 8.44 -6.94
CA LEU A 87 -7.03 9.90 -7.04
C LEU A 87 -8.36 10.46 -6.53
N ALA A 88 -9.48 9.80 -6.85
CA ALA A 88 -10.79 10.19 -6.37
C ALA A 88 -10.96 10.09 -4.84
N HIS A 89 -10.13 9.26 -4.19
CA HIS A 89 -10.09 9.06 -2.73
C HIS A 89 -8.95 9.82 -2.04
N GLY A 90 -8.41 10.85 -2.68
CA GLY A 90 -7.44 11.76 -2.06
C GLY A 90 -5.98 11.34 -2.21
N GLY A 91 -5.70 10.28 -2.95
CA GLY A 91 -4.33 9.92 -3.32
C GLY A 91 -3.74 10.89 -4.36
N SER A 92 -2.46 10.71 -4.67
CA SER A 92 -1.74 11.55 -5.64
C SER A 92 -0.80 10.72 -6.52
N SER A 93 -0.32 11.32 -7.61
CA SER A 93 0.67 10.72 -8.48
C SER A 93 2.08 10.89 -7.91
N ASP A 94 2.92 9.87 -8.11
CA ASP A 94 4.37 9.96 -7.91
C ASP A 94 5.14 9.62 -9.21
N GLY A 95 4.42 9.19 -10.26
CA GLY A 95 4.97 8.83 -11.57
C GLY A 95 3.91 8.74 -12.65
N GLU A 96 4.20 8.01 -13.72
CA GLU A 96 3.30 7.74 -14.84
C GLU A 96 3.06 6.23 -14.97
N ILE A 97 1.94 5.84 -15.58
CA ILE A 97 1.68 4.43 -15.90
C ILE A 97 2.64 4.01 -17.01
N VAL A 98 3.40 2.97 -16.74
CA VAL A 98 4.35 2.39 -17.71
C VAL A 98 4.07 0.90 -17.91
N SER A 99 4.47 0.37 -19.07
CA SER A 99 4.46 -1.06 -19.34
C SER A 99 5.84 -1.49 -19.82
N HIS A 100 6.42 -2.50 -19.17
CA HIS A 100 7.73 -3.04 -19.49
C HIS A 100 7.68 -4.56 -19.66
N TYR A 101 8.23 -5.05 -20.77
CA TYR A 101 8.29 -6.48 -21.06
C TYR A 101 9.57 -7.11 -20.49
N TYR A 102 9.39 -8.09 -19.64
CA TYR A 102 10.49 -8.89 -19.07
C TYR A 102 10.69 -10.17 -19.89
N GLU A 103 11.67 -10.17 -20.79
CA GLU A 103 11.98 -11.32 -21.67
C GLU A 103 12.23 -12.61 -20.88
N ASN A 104 12.95 -12.52 -19.76
CA ASN A 104 13.27 -13.66 -18.88
C ASN A 104 12.07 -14.28 -18.20
N LYS A 105 10.94 -13.56 -18.10
CA LYS A 105 9.66 -14.03 -17.54
C LYS A 105 8.63 -14.34 -18.62
N GLY A 106 8.80 -13.81 -19.82
CA GLY A 106 7.79 -13.85 -20.87
C GLY A 106 6.53 -13.06 -20.55
N GLN A 107 6.64 -12.03 -19.68
CA GLN A 107 5.50 -11.28 -19.15
C GLN A 107 5.74 -9.78 -19.22
N THR A 108 4.67 -9.02 -19.36
CA THR A 108 4.66 -7.55 -19.24
C THR A 108 4.17 -7.12 -17.88
N LEU A 109 4.93 -6.27 -17.21
CA LEU A 109 4.50 -5.54 -16.03
C LEU A 109 3.92 -4.19 -16.47
N THR A 110 2.68 -3.92 -16.12
CA THR A 110 2.08 -2.58 -16.18
C THR A 110 1.96 -2.05 -14.75
N MET A 111 2.47 -0.84 -14.50
CA MET A 111 2.53 -0.32 -13.13
C MET A 111 2.56 1.21 -13.08
N ILE A 112 2.30 1.74 -11.90
CA ILE A 112 2.55 3.13 -11.50
C ILE A 112 2.92 3.19 -10.03
N TYR A 113 3.83 4.10 -9.65
CA TYR A 113 3.98 4.55 -8.28
C TYR A 113 3.06 5.74 -8.02
N ALA A 114 2.28 5.63 -6.98
CA ALA A 114 1.34 6.67 -6.52
C ALA A 114 1.42 6.81 -5.00
N LYS A 115 0.70 7.75 -4.44
CA LYS A 115 0.65 7.95 -2.99
C LYS A 115 -0.76 7.85 -2.46
N ASP A 116 -0.90 7.25 -1.29
CA ASP A 116 -2.14 7.33 -0.52
C ASP A 116 -2.34 8.74 0.07
N PRO A 117 -3.48 9.05 0.71
CA PRO A 117 -3.73 10.38 1.28
C PRO A 117 -2.72 10.81 2.38
N GLU A 118 -2.05 9.87 3.02
CA GLU A 118 -1.01 10.11 4.02
C GLU A 118 0.39 10.31 3.41
N GLY A 119 0.53 10.10 2.08
CA GLY A 119 1.79 10.21 1.36
C GLY A 119 2.61 8.92 1.29
N ASN A 120 2.09 7.78 1.78
CA ASN A 120 2.76 6.50 1.64
C ASN A 120 2.77 6.05 0.18
N ILE A 121 3.92 5.55 -0.29
CA ILE A 121 4.08 5.12 -1.68
C ILE A 121 3.44 3.75 -1.88
N ILE A 122 2.63 3.64 -2.93
CA ILE A 122 1.97 2.42 -3.37
C ILE A 122 2.36 2.16 -4.83
N GLU A 123 2.82 0.95 -5.11
CA GLU A 123 2.95 0.42 -6.47
C GLU A 123 1.66 -0.30 -6.84
N ILE A 124 0.90 0.28 -7.77
CA ILE A 124 -0.28 -0.36 -8.36
C ILE A 124 0.20 -1.09 -9.59
N MET A 125 0.07 -2.42 -9.63
CA MET A 125 0.70 -3.22 -10.67
C MET A 125 -0.16 -4.38 -11.16
N ARG A 126 0.12 -4.80 -12.41
CA ARG A 126 -0.47 -5.97 -13.07
C ARG A 126 0.57 -6.67 -13.92
N TRP A 127 0.53 -7.99 -13.94
CA TRP A 127 1.31 -8.83 -14.85
C TRP A 127 0.41 -9.44 -15.92
N ASP A 128 0.79 -9.29 -17.17
CA ASP A 128 0.13 -9.92 -18.32
C ASP A 128 1.10 -10.88 -19.02
N ASP A 129 0.60 -12.03 -19.50
CA ASP A 129 1.41 -12.96 -20.28
C ASP A 129 1.73 -12.37 -21.65
N GLY A 130 2.97 -12.58 -22.10
CA GLY A 130 3.46 -12.07 -23.38
C GLY A 130 3.83 -10.59 -23.38
N LYS A 131 4.24 -10.10 -24.56
CA LYS A 131 4.59 -8.70 -24.80
C LYS A 131 3.35 -7.92 -25.24
N LEU A 132 2.95 -6.93 -24.44
CA LEU A 132 1.87 -6.01 -24.82
C LEU A 132 2.34 -5.06 -25.95
N PRO A 133 1.42 -4.55 -26.82
CA PRO A 133 1.78 -3.71 -27.98
C PRO A 133 2.50 -2.42 -27.63
N ASN A 134 2.25 -1.86 -26.44
CA ASN A 134 2.83 -0.61 -25.93
C ASN A 134 3.92 -0.82 -24.87
N ALA A 135 4.37 -2.07 -24.66
CA ALA A 135 5.42 -2.35 -23.68
C ALA A 135 6.81 -2.10 -24.28
N GLU A 136 7.65 -1.41 -23.51
CA GLU A 136 9.07 -1.20 -23.78
C GLU A 136 9.93 -2.42 -23.44
#